data_efecb4425ad93b1f3b7d3222258d3a27
#
_entry.id   efecb4425ad93b1f3b7d3222258d3a27
#
_cell.length_a   1.000
_cell.length_b   1.000
_cell.length_c   1.000
_cell.angle_alpha   90.00
_cell.angle_beta   90.00
_cell.angle_gamma   90.00
#
_symmetry.space_group_name_H-M   'P 1'
#
loop_
_entity.id
_entity.type
_entity.pdbx_description
1 polymer ?
#
loop_
_entity_poly.entity_id
_entity_poly.type
_entity_poly.pdbx_seq_one_letter_code
_entity_poly.pdbx_strand_id
1 'polypeptide(L)'
;QKGLVEMFDGSIGAGSVFMPYGGKYQLTETQSMVAKVPVQNGKTDTVTMMSYGFDPYLSSWSPYHGAAYAVTESVARIVATGGDYKKIRFTFQEYFRRMTEDPKRWSQPFAALLGAYAAQMGFGLPSIGGKDSMSGTFNDIDVPPTLVSFAVDVAKIQDVITPELKKAGNKLVWLRAPKDQYDLPDYAGIMDQYEKLHKDMQDGKVVSAYALDRHGIAAAVAKMAFGNGMGVKIEHNLDPRDFFAPGFGDIILEVPDGKVGELSITYTVIGEVTADGNFSYGNTVITVDEAENAWKGTLEKVFKTVSSENDKEAADRDEKLYRADSIYVCKNKVAKPRVFIPVFPGTNCEYDSTRAFERAGAEVDVKVFKNLTAEDIHDSVELFEKAIDQAQIIMFPGGFSAGDEPDGSAKFFATAFQNAKIKEAVMKLINERDGLALGICNGFQALIKLGLVPYGEICGQKADSPTLTFNTIGRHISKMVYTKVVSNKSPWLQKAQLGGVYCNPASH
;
A
#
# COMPACT_ATOMS: atom_id res chain seq x y z
N GLN A 1 13.41 -4.49 5.76
CA GLN A 1 12.12 -3.78 5.97
C GLN A 1 11.08 -4.16 4.93
N LYS A 2 11.41 -4.24 3.63
CA LYS A 2 10.48 -4.56 2.54
C LYS A 2 9.69 -5.85 2.82
N GLY A 3 10.37 -6.93 3.19
CA GLY A 3 9.73 -8.20 3.48
C GLY A 3 8.72 -8.13 4.63
N LEU A 4 8.97 -7.30 5.65
CA LEU A 4 8.01 -7.05 6.73
C LEU A 4 6.79 -6.25 6.24
N VAL A 5 7.02 -5.18 5.46
CA VAL A 5 5.93 -4.33 4.95
C VAL A 5 5.01 -5.08 4.00
N GLU A 6 5.56 -5.94 3.14
CA GLU A 6 4.79 -6.79 2.22
C GLU A 6 3.93 -7.87 2.91
N MET A 7 4.04 -8.04 4.23
CA MET A 7 3.15 -8.91 4.99
C MET A 7 1.79 -8.28 5.31
N PHE A 8 1.63 -6.97 5.06
CA PHE A 8 0.42 -6.22 5.35
C PHE A 8 -0.20 -5.69 4.07
N ASP A 9 -1.52 -5.69 4.01
CA ASP A 9 -2.22 -5.11 2.87
C ASP A 9 -2.00 -3.59 2.81
N GLY A 10 -1.31 -3.15 1.76
CA GLY A 10 -1.02 -1.74 1.51
C GLY A 10 -2.01 -1.07 0.57
N SER A 11 -3.01 -1.81 0.06
CA SER A 11 -4.03 -1.26 -0.82
C SER A 11 -5.25 -0.75 -0.04
N ILE A 12 -5.90 0.29 -0.57
CA ILE A 12 -7.13 0.86 -0.02
C ILE A 12 -8.22 0.75 -1.09
N GLY A 13 -8.73 -0.45 -1.28
CA GLY A 13 -9.65 -0.75 -2.35
C GLY A 13 -9.15 -0.24 -3.71
N ALA A 14 -10.02 0.30 -4.53
CA ALA A 14 -9.65 0.92 -5.81
C ALA A 14 -9.20 2.40 -5.66
N GLY A 15 -9.00 2.87 -4.44
CA GLY A 15 -8.67 4.26 -4.12
C GLY A 15 -7.20 4.55 -3.88
N SER A 16 -6.34 3.52 -3.73
CA SER A 16 -4.91 3.71 -3.47
C SER A 16 -4.23 4.51 -4.57
N VAL A 17 -3.52 5.56 -4.18
CA VAL A 17 -2.65 6.37 -5.06
C VAL A 17 -1.20 5.98 -4.79
N PHE A 18 -0.82 5.86 -3.51
CA PHE A 18 0.47 5.31 -3.13
C PHE A 18 0.32 3.88 -2.63
N MET A 19 1.20 3.00 -3.11
CA MET A 19 1.54 1.74 -2.47
C MET A 19 2.75 1.97 -1.56
N PRO A 20 3.04 1.08 -0.60
CA PRO A 20 4.17 1.25 0.33
C PRO A 20 5.53 1.46 -0.34
N TYR A 21 5.69 0.97 -1.57
CA TYR A 21 6.88 1.15 -2.38
C TYR A 21 6.52 1.62 -3.78
N GLY A 22 7.17 2.71 -4.23
CA GLY A 22 7.00 3.33 -5.53
C GLY A 22 8.13 3.02 -6.52
N GLY A 23 7.98 3.56 -7.73
CA GLY A 23 8.89 3.37 -8.84
C GLY A 23 8.65 2.08 -9.64
N LYS A 24 9.33 1.96 -10.77
CA LYS A 24 9.24 0.81 -11.69
C LYS A 24 9.53 -0.53 -10.99
N TYR A 25 10.52 -0.53 -10.08
CA TYR A 25 10.94 -1.72 -9.35
C TYR A 25 10.24 -1.86 -7.98
N GLN A 26 9.36 -0.94 -7.60
CA GLN A 26 8.65 -0.94 -6.31
C GLN A 26 9.61 -1.03 -5.12
N LEU A 27 10.61 -0.14 -5.08
CA LEU A 27 11.69 -0.16 -4.08
C LEU A 27 11.88 1.17 -3.36
N THR A 28 11.30 2.29 -3.84
CA THR A 28 11.33 3.55 -3.11
C THR A 28 10.22 3.56 -2.06
N GLU A 29 10.58 3.61 -0.79
CA GLU A 29 9.66 3.79 0.34
C GLU A 29 8.82 5.05 0.16
N THR A 30 7.49 4.94 0.21
CA THR A 30 6.60 6.11 0.29
C THR A 30 6.46 6.53 1.75
N GLN A 31 6.47 7.85 1.97
CA GLN A 31 6.47 8.40 3.33
C GLN A 31 5.08 8.77 3.84
N SER A 32 4.09 8.69 2.97
CA SER A 32 2.69 8.97 3.30
C SER A 32 1.77 7.93 2.66
N MET A 33 0.70 7.58 3.34
CA MET A 33 -0.43 6.93 2.71
C MET A 33 -1.19 7.99 1.89
N VAL A 34 -1.49 7.69 0.63
CA VAL A 34 -2.31 8.55 -0.24
C VAL A 34 -3.39 7.71 -0.89
N ALA A 35 -4.65 8.10 -0.68
CA ALA A 35 -5.78 7.40 -1.25
C ALA A 35 -6.89 8.38 -1.66
N LYS A 36 -7.62 8.05 -2.72
CA LYS A 36 -8.82 8.80 -3.10
C LYS A 36 -9.91 8.67 -2.06
N VAL A 37 -10.60 9.76 -1.79
CA VAL A 37 -11.80 9.73 -0.96
C VAL A 37 -12.83 8.79 -1.59
N PRO A 38 -13.36 7.79 -0.86
CA PRO A 38 -14.37 6.89 -1.40
C PRO A 38 -15.67 7.64 -1.67
N VAL A 39 -16.20 7.48 -2.89
CA VAL A 39 -17.50 8.02 -3.30
C VAL A 39 -18.38 6.89 -3.81
N GLN A 40 -19.66 6.88 -3.42
CA GLN A 40 -20.60 5.83 -3.80
C GLN A 40 -20.89 5.86 -5.30
N ASN A 41 -21.20 7.04 -5.83
CA ASN A 41 -21.53 7.25 -7.23
C ASN A 41 -20.66 8.37 -7.81
N GLY A 42 -19.94 8.08 -8.91
CA GLY A 42 -19.12 9.07 -9.58
C GLY A 42 -17.61 8.84 -9.43
N LYS A 43 -16.85 9.89 -9.71
CA LYS A 43 -15.38 9.92 -9.63
C LYS A 43 -14.93 11.11 -8.79
N THR A 44 -13.82 10.99 -8.10
CA THR A 44 -13.19 12.09 -7.38
C THR A 44 -11.71 12.19 -7.72
N ASP A 45 -11.18 13.39 -7.70
CA ASP A 45 -9.78 13.74 -7.75
C ASP A 45 -9.22 14.14 -6.36
N THR A 46 -10.10 14.15 -5.35
CA THR A 46 -9.71 14.45 -3.97
C THR A 46 -9.08 13.24 -3.33
N VAL A 47 -7.93 13.44 -2.70
CA VAL A 47 -7.19 12.43 -1.95
C VAL A 47 -7.04 12.84 -0.50
N THR A 48 -6.97 11.85 0.38
CA THR A 48 -6.46 12.01 1.74
C THR A 48 -4.99 11.59 1.76
N MET A 49 -4.19 12.32 2.53
CA MET A 49 -2.80 12.00 2.81
C MET A 49 -2.64 11.78 4.31
N MET A 50 -1.87 10.77 4.72
CA MET A 50 -1.53 10.56 6.11
C MET A 50 -0.08 10.14 6.22
N SER A 51 0.68 10.86 7.02
CA SER A 51 2.07 10.55 7.37
C SER A 51 2.22 10.33 8.87
N TYR A 52 3.40 9.91 9.29
CA TYR A 52 3.75 9.84 10.71
C TYR A 52 5.16 10.40 10.94
N GLY A 53 5.46 10.72 12.20
CA GLY A 53 6.80 11.07 12.67
C GLY A 53 7.05 10.46 14.03
N PHE A 54 8.23 9.87 14.21
CA PHE A 54 8.72 9.32 15.47
C PHE A 54 10.15 8.83 15.34
N ASP A 55 11.01 9.20 16.27
CA ASP A 55 12.33 8.59 16.45
C ASP A 55 12.56 8.13 17.88
N PRO A 56 12.79 6.82 18.12
CA PRO A 56 12.95 6.27 19.47
C PRO A 56 14.24 6.72 20.15
N TYR A 57 15.30 7.03 19.42
CA TYR A 57 16.58 7.45 19.99
C TYR A 57 16.52 8.90 20.46
N LEU A 58 15.95 9.79 19.63
CA LEU A 58 15.73 11.17 19.99
C LEU A 58 14.78 11.28 21.19
N SER A 59 13.70 10.50 21.19
CA SER A 59 12.73 10.45 22.28
C SER A 59 13.34 9.90 23.59
N SER A 60 14.25 8.94 23.49
CA SER A 60 14.98 8.41 24.65
C SER A 60 15.98 9.42 25.22
N TRP A 61 16.61 10.22 24.36
CA TRP A 61 17.51 11.29 24.78
C TRP A 61 16.74 12.45 25.41
N SER A 62 15.66 12.92 24.78
CA SER A 62 14.78 13.96 25.29
C SER A 62 13.35 13.76 24.78
N PRO A 63 12.39 13.35 25.62
CA PRO A 63 11.00 13.20 25.19
C PRO A 63 10.39 14.49 24.64
N TYR A 64 10.82 15.65 25.12
CA TYR A 64 10.40 16.96 24.62
C TYR A 64 10.84 17.18 23.17
N HIS A 65 12.14 17.02 22.88
CA HIS A 65 12.66 17.14 21.52
C HIS A 65 12.08 16.04 20.62
N GLY A 66 11.99 14.81 21.13
CA GLY A 66 11.41 13.69 20.39
C GLY A 66 10.00 13.98 19.90
N ALA A 67 9.15 14.54 20.75
CA ALA A 67 7.78 14.89 20.39
C ALA A 67 7.71 16.11 19.46
N ALA A 68 8.53 17.16 19.71
CA ALA A 68 8.58 18.33 18.81
C ALA A 68 9.01 17.93 17.40
N TYR A 69 10.01 17.07 17.27
CA TYR A 69 10.46 16.56 15.98
C TYR A 69 9.55 15.51 15.38
N ALA A 70 8.83 14.70 16.17
CA ALA A 70 7.80 13.81 15.65
C ALA A 70 6.71 14.59 14.91
N VAL A 71 6.25 15.71 15.47
CA VAL A 71 5.30 16.62 14.79
C VAL A 71 5.93 17.20 13.53
N THR A 72 7.14 17.73 13.62
CA THR A 72 7.85 18.35 12.48
C THR A 72 8.08 17.37 11.34
N GLU A 73 8.49 16.14 11.65
CA GLU A 73 8.72 15.07 10.67
C GLU A 73 7.41 14.68 9.95
N SER A 74 6.31 14.53 10.70
CA SER A 74 5.02 14.22 10.09
C SER A 74 4.53 15.33 9.15
N VAL A 75 4.76 16.62 9.49
CA VAL A 75 4.48 17.76 8.61
C VAL A 75 5.37 17.73 7.37
N ALA A 76 6.68 17.52 7.53
CA ALA A 76 7.63 17.46 6.42
C ALA A 76 7.26 16.38 5.38
N ARG A 77 6.83 15.21 5.84
CA ARG A 77 6.39 14.10 4.97
C ARG A 77 5.13 14.43 4.17
N ILE A 78 4.16 15.13 4.76
CA ILE A 78 2.98 15.63 4.04
C ILE A 78 3.42 16.63 2.96
N VAL A 79 4.27 17.59 3.32
CA VAL A 79 4.77 18.61 2.37
C VAL A 79 5.58 17.94 1.24
N ALA A 80 6.46 17.00 1.56
CA ALA A 80 7.22 16.24 0.55
C ALA A 80 6.31 15.43 -0.40
N THR A 81 5.11 15.06 0.06
CA THR A 81 4.09 14.38 -0.77
C THR A 81 3.26 15.36 -1.62
N GLY A 82 3.47 16.69 -1.50
CA GLY A 82 2.75 17.73 -2.23
C GLY A 82 1.59 18.35 -1.45
N GLY A 83 1.40 17.98 -0.17
CA GLY A 83 0.35 18.52 0.69
C GLY A 83 0.60 19.96 1.14
N ASP A 84 -0.45 20.63 1.57
CA ASP A 84 -0.44 21.99 2.12
C ASP A 84 -0.39 21.92 3.64
N TYR A 85 0.76 22.26 4.25
CA TYR A 85 0.91 22.14 5.69
C TYR A 85 -0.21 22.89 6.48
N LYS A 86 -0.76 23.96 5.94
CA LYS A 86 -1.83 24.77 6.60
C LYS A 86 -3.13 24.00 6.84
N LYS A 87 -3.35 22.93 6.07
CA LYS A 87 -4.57 22.11 6.18
C LYS A 87 -4.41 20.92 7.11
N ILE A 88 -3.22 20.65 7.58
CA ILE A 88 -2.91 19.49 8.43
C ILE A 88 -3.72 19.52 9.73
N ARG A 89 -4.19 18.33 10.13
CA ARG A 89 -4.71 18.04 11.46
C ARG A 89 -3.93 16.84 12.01
N PHE A 90 -3.63 16.90 13.32
CA PHE A 90 -2.88 15.82 13.95
C PHE A 90 -3.77 14.87 14.71
N THR A 91 -3.29 13.64 14.85
CA THR A 91 -3.70 12.71 15.91
C THR A 91 -2.44 12.09 16.49
N PHE A 92 -2.40 11.92 17.83
CA PHE A 92 -1.20 11.42 18.49
C PHE A 92 -1.46 10.03 19.07
N GLN A 93 -0.48 9.15 18.94
CA GLN A 93 -0.44 7.87 19.63
C GLN A 93 0.70 7.90 20.63
N GLU A 94 0.37 7.80 21.90
CA GLU A 94 1.34 7.76 22.98
C GLU A 94 1.45 6.36 23.56
N TYR A 95 2.69 5.94 23.88
CA TYR A 95 2.97 4.67 24.52
C TYR A 95 4.18 4.79 25.42
N PHE A 96 3.93 4.70 26.72
CA PHE A 96 4.95 4.87 27.75
C PHE A 96 5.04 3.63 28.63
N ARG A 97 6.18 3.48 29.29
CA ARG A 97 6.40 2.45 30.29
C ARG A 97 5.35 2.50 31.40
N ARG A 98 5.16 1.41 32.11
CA ARG A 98 4.21 1.35 33.23
C ARG A 98 4.53 2.43 34.27
N MET A 99 3.51 3.21 34.61
CA MET A 99 3.61 4.22 35.66
C MET A 99 3.65 3.58 37.04
N THR A 100 4.40 4.22 37.94
CA THR A 100 4.52 3.88 39.38
C THR A 100 4.39 5.18 40.16
N GLU A 101 4.68 5.15 41.47
CA GLU A 101 4.74 6.35 42.31
C GLU A 101 6.01 7.19 42.04
N ASP A 102 6.97 6.68 41.26
CA ASP A 102 8.20 7.42 40.92
C ASP A 102 7.86 8.60 39.97
N PRO A 103 8.05 9.86 40.43
CA PRO A 103 7.78 11.04 39.63
C PRO A 103 8.62 11.12 38.32
N LYS A 104 9.78 10.48 38.29
CA LYS A 104 10.59 10.43 37.06
C LYS A 104 9.93 9.66 35.96
N ARG A 105 9.09 8.67 36.28
CA ARG A 105 8.32 7.98 35.24
C ARG A 105 7.25 8.89 34.63
N TRP A 106 6.60 9.72 35.42
CA TRP A 106 5.59 10.68 34.97
C TRP A 106 6.18 11.86 34.20
N SER A 107 7.44 12.22 34.41
CA SER A 107 8.08 13.30 33.67
C SER A 107 8.23 13.01 32.17
N GLN A 108 8.30 11.74 31.75
CA GLN A 108 8.48 11.39 30.35
C GLN A 108 7.23 11.71 29.50
N PRO A 109 6.01 11.22 29.82
CA PRO A 109 4.82 11.62 29.10
C PRO A 109 4.56 13.13 29.17
N PHE A 110 4.80 13.74 30.34
CA PHE A 110 4.62 15.19 30.49
C PHE A 110 5.56 15.99 29.56
N ALA A 111 6.83 15.62 29.49
CA ALA A 111 7.79 16.29 28.60
C ALA A 111 7.43 16.07 27.11
N ALA A 112 6.99 14.87 26.74
CA ALA A 112 6.54 14.59 25.38
C ALA A 112 5.31 15.43 25.00
N LEU A 113 4.31 15.52 25.90
CA LEU A 113 3.13 16.37 25.68
C LEU A 113 3.50 17.85 25.54
N LEU A 114 4.44 18.36 26.34
CA LEU A 114 4.91 19.73 26.22
C LEU A 114 5.61 19.99 24.88
N GLY A 115 6.42 19.04 24.39
CA GLY A 115 7.07 19.11 23.08
C GLY A 115 6.05 19.15 21.94
N ALA A 116 5.07 18.24 21.97
CA ALA A 116 4.00 18.21 20.98
C ALA A 116 3.11 19.46 21.04
N TYR A 117 2.82 19.97 22.24
CA TYR A 117 2.07 21.22 22.43
C TYR A 117 2.84 22.41 21.85
N ALA A 118 4.13 22.54 22.15
CA ALA A 118 4.97 23.59 21.60
C ALA A 118 5.00 23.56 20.06
N ALA A 119 5.09 22.37 19.47
CA ALA A 119 5.06 22.21 18.01
C ALA A 119 3.70 22.59 17.40
N GLN A 120 2.59 22.17 18.01
CA GLN A 120 1.26 22.57 17.56
C GLN A 120 1.05 24.09 17.61
N MET A 121 1.48 24.73 18.70
CA MET A 121 1.42 26.18 18.84
C MET A 121 2.33 26.87 17.84
N GLY A 122 3.54 26.33 17.61
CA GLY A 122 4.51 26.89 16.67
C GLY A 122 4.02 26.84 15.22
N PHE A 123 3.45 25.73 14.79
CA PHE A 123 2.84 25.59 13.45
C PHE A 123 1.46 26.22 13.34
N GLY A 124 0.77 26.51 14.44
CA GLY A 124 -0.62 26.95 14.44
C GLY A 124 -1.60 25.85 13.97
N LEU A 125 -1.26 24.59 14.18
CA LEU A 125 -2.00 23.42 13.69
C LEU A 125 -2.56 22.60 14.87
N PRO A 126 -3.87 22.28 14.88
CA PRO A 126 -4.49 21.55 15.97
C PRO A 126 -4.40 20.05 15.81
N SER A 127 -4.38 19.32 16.95
CA SER A 127 -4.72 17.90 16.99
C SER A 127 -6.24 17.73 17.16
N ILE A 128 -6.78 16.67 16.57
CA ILE A 128 -8.20 16.30 16.67
C ILE A 128 -8.47 15.29 17.77
N GLY A 129 -7.42 14.67 18.30
CA GLY A 129 -7.49 13.65 19.33
C GLY A 129 -6.23 12.81 19.38
N GLY A 130 -6.33 11.68 20.04
CA GLY A 130 -5.23 10.76 20.21
C GLY A 130 -5.62 9.62 21.15
N LYS A 131 -4.63 8.81 21.48
CA LYS A 131 -4.76 7.71 22.42
C LYS A 131 -3.44 7.53 23.16
N ASP A 132 -3.50 7.39 24.45
CA ASP A 132 -2.36 7.12 25.30
C ASP A 132 -2.43 5.73 25.94
N SER A 133 -1.28 5.19 26.31
CA SER A 133 -1.15 3.95 27.05
C SER A 133 0.12 3.99 27.90
N MET A 134 -0.01 3.56 29.14
CA MET A 134 1.07 3.48 30.13
C MET A 134 1.40 2.02 30.50
N SER A 135 1.33 1.12 29.52
CA SER A 135 1.51 -0.33 29.70
C SER A 135 2.79 -0.90 29.05
N GLY A 136 3.67 -0.02 28.60
CA GLY A 136 4.87 -0.36 27.83
C GLY A 136 6.04 -0.91 28.65
N THR A 137 5.77 -1.80 29.59
CA THR A 137 6.79 -2.52 30.36
C THR A 137 6.53 -4.02 30.28
N PHE A 138 7.54 -4.77 29.86
CA PHE A 138 7.52 -6.23 29.86
C PHE A 138 8.75 -6.74 30.62
N ASN A 139 8.53 -7.33 31.79
CA ASN A 139 9.59 -7.69 32.74
C ASN A 139 10.46 -6.45 33.06
N ASP A 140 11.74 -6.51 32.74
CA ASP A 140 12.73 -5.44 32.95
C ASP A 140 12.93 -4.53 31.72
N ILE A 141 12.14 -4.74 30.66
CA ILE A 141 12.23 -3.96 29.42
C ILE A 141 11.14 -2.91 29.42
N ASP A 142 11.55 -1.65 29.38
CA ASP A 142 10.67 -0.49 29.15
C ASP A 142 10.73 -0.08 27.66
N VAL A 143 9.59 0.27 27.08
CA VAL A 143 9.58 0.93 25.75
C VAL A 143 10.22 2.31 25.87
N PRO A 144 10.86 2.83 24.80
CA PRO A 144 11.28 4.23 24.75
C PRO A 144 10.07 5.14 24.96
N PRO A 145 10.24 6.35 25.50
CA PRO A 145 9.16 7.34 25.54
C PRO A 145 8.62 7.58 24.14
N THR A 146 7.38 7.19 23.89
CA THR A 146 6.82 7.19 22.54
C THR A 146 5.66 8.18 22.43
N LEU A 147 5.82 9.16 21.56
CA LEU A 147 4.74 9.98 21.02
C LEU A 147 4.90 9.96 19.50
N VAL A 148 4.02 9.25 18.83
CA VAL A 148 3.93 9.23 17.36
C VAL A 148 2.95 10.32 16.93
N SER A 149 3.40 11.24 16.08
CA SER A 149 2.53 12.21 15.43
C SER A 149 2.05 11.64 14.10
N PHE A 150 0.75 11.61 13.90
CA PHE A 150 0.15 11.39 12.60
C PHE A 150 -0.39 12.71 12.07
N ALA A 151 0.03 13.09 10.86
CA ALA A 151 -0.46 14.28 10.15
C ALA A 151 -1.40 13.84 9.03
N VAL A 152 -2.58 14.45 8.96
CA VAL A 152 -3.59 14.19 7.94
C VAL A 152 -3.87 15.45 7.16
N ASP A 153 -3.87 15.35 5.82
CA ASP A 153 -4.21 16.42 4.90
C ASP A 153 -5.16 15.94 3.80
N VAL A 154 -5.76 16.88 3.09
CA VAL A 154 -6.62 16.64 1.93
C VAL A 154 -6.11 17.46 0.75
N ALA A 155 -5.85 16.81 -0.36
CA ALA A 155 -5.29 17.43 -1.57
C ALA A 155 -6.01 16.97 -2.84
N LYS A 156 -5.56 17.48 -3.99
CA LYS A 156 -5.95 16.96 -5.30
C LYS A 156 -4.90 15.97 -5.81
N ILE A 157 -5.34 14.96 -6.53
CA ILE A 157 -4.44 13.90 -7.03
C ILE A 157 -3.32 14.44 -7.93
N GLN A 158 -3.58 15.51 -8.66
CA GLN A 158 -2.59 16.17 -9.52
C GLN A 158 -1.48 16.89 -8.75
N ASP A 159 -1.71 17.21 -7.47
CA ASP A 159 -0.74 17.89 -6.62
C ASP A 159 0.19 16.89 -5.90
N VAL A 160 -0.07 15.59 -6.06
CA VAL A 160 0.70 14.52 -5.39
C VAL A 160 2.07 14.37 -6.03
N ILE A 161 3.11 14.44 -5.22
CA ILE A 161 4.51 14.24 -5.61
C ILE A 161 4.98 12.86 -5.12
N THR A 162 5.55 12.05 -6.01
CA THR A 162 6.07 10.73 -5.66
C THR A 162 7.58 10.78 -5.38
N PRO A 163 8.10 9.94 -4.46
CA PRO A 163 9.46 10.10 -3.94
C PRO A 163 10.57 9.51 -4.80
N GLU A 164 10.30 8.63 -5.78
CA GLU A 164 11.33 8.03 -6.61
C GLU A 164 11.94 9.02 -7.59
N LEU A 165 13.26 8.93 -7.86
CA LEU A 165 13.97 9.74 -8.85
C LEU A 165 13.44 9.49 -10.27
N LYS A 166 13.30 10.56 -11.07
CA LYS A 166 12.60 10.53 -12.36
C LYS A 166 13.53 10.52 -13.57
N LYS A 167 14.56 11.37 -13.58
CA LYS A 167 15.30 11.61 -14.82
C LYS A 167 16.75 12.01 -14.59
N ALA A 168 17.66 11.37 -15.32
CA ALA A 168 19.06 11.78 -15.36
C ALA A 168 19.20 13.22 -15.87
N GLY A 169 20.14 13.97 -15.30
CA GLY A 169 20.37 15.38 -15.52
C GLY A 169 19.59 16.31 -14.60
N ASN A 170 18.58 15.82 -13.89
CA ASN A 170 17.92 16.59 -12.84
C ASN A 170 18.86 16.81 -11.66
N LYS A 171 18.72 17.93 -10.97
CA LYS A 171 19.52 18.26 -9.79
C LYS A 171 18.85 17.78 -8.52
N LEU A 172 19.67 17.38 -7.56
CA LEU A 172 19.24 17.12 -6.18
C LEU A 172 19.49 18.38 -5.34
N VAL A 173 18.45 18.82 -4.69
CA VAL A 173 18.39 20.06 -3.95
C VAL A 173 17.98 19.75 -2.51
N TRP A 174 18.74 20.29 -1.57
CA TRP A 174 18.46 20.15 -0.13
C TRP A 174 17.83 21.43 0.41
N LEU A 175 16.61 21.32 0.91
CA LEU A 175 15.95 22.29 1.75
C LEU A 175 16.26 21.94 3.21
N ARG A 176 16.99 22.79 3.91
CA ARG A 176 17.32 22.64 5.32
C ARG A 176 16.28 23.36 6.18
N ALA A 177 15.67 22.63 7.11
CA ALA A 177 14.78 23.17 8.12
C ALA A 177 15.57 24.00 9.15
N PRO A 178 15.24 25.27 9.37
CA PRO A 178 15.96 26.09 10.35
C PRO A 178 15.68 25.61 11.78
N LYS A 179 16.66 25.80 12.66
CA LYS A 179 16.63 25.46 14.08
C LYS A 179 16.99 26.68 14.93
N ASP A 180 16.48 26.71 16.13
CA ASP A 180 16.86 27.70 17.13
C ASP A 180 18.18 27.32 17.85
N GLN A 181 18.59 28.15 18.81
CA GLN A 181 19.83 27.95 19.60
C GLN A 181 19.78 26.73 20.55
N TYR A 182 18.64 26.09 20.69
CA TYR A 182 18.43 24.90 21.54
C TYR A 182 18.23 23.63 20.71
N ASP A 183 18.57 23.67 19.41
CA ASP A 183 18.32 22.60 18.45
C ASP A 183 16.83 22.22 18.33
N LEU A 184 15.92 23.15 18.63
CA LEU A 184 14.49 23.00 18.39
C LEU A 184 14.11 23.56 17.00
N PRO A 185 13.01 23.08 16.40
CA PRO A 185 12.55 23.61 15.12
C PRO A 185 12.21 25.10 15.21
N ASP A 186 12.75 25.91 14.31
CA ASP A 186 12.26 27.27 14.08
C ASP A 186 11.00 27.19 13.21
N TYR A 187 9.85 27.09 13.87
CA TYR A 187 8.56 26.88 13.22
C TYR A 187 8.22 27.97 12.22
N ALA A 188 8.56 29.24 12.52
CA ALA A 188 8.28 30.35 11.61
C ALA A 188 9.09 30.24 10.31
N GLY A 189 10.38 29.93 10.45
CA GLY A 189 11.27 29.72 9.29
C GLY A 189 10.86 28.48 8.48
N ILE A 190 10.48 27.40 9.16
CA ILE A 190 10.01 26.16 8.51
C ILE A 190 8.72 26.43 7.71
N MET A 191 7.74 27.11 8.30
CA MET A 191 6.46 27.43 7.64
C MET A 191 6.67 28.30 6.39
N ASP A 192 7.53 29.30 6.45
CA ASP A 192 7.88 30.13 5.29
C ASP A 192 8.46 29.27 4.14
N GLN A 193 9.40 28.37 4.44
CA GLN A 193 10.00 27.51 3.44
C GLN A 193 8.99 26.48 2.89
N TYR A 194 8.14 25.89 3.72
CA TYR A 194 7.15 24.91 3.26
C TYR A 194 6.04 25.52 2.43
N GLU A 195 5.62 26.76 2.72
CA GLU A 195 4.68 27.50 1.88
C GLU A 195 5.24 27.76 0.49
N LYS A 196 6.51 28.21 0.41
CA LYS A 196 7.22 28.43 -0.85
C LYS A 196 7.40 27.12 -1.61
N LEU A 197 7.81 26.04 -0.93
CA LEU A 197 7.98 24.73 -1.54
C LEU A 197 6.67 24.20 -2.11
N HIS A 198 5.56 24.28 -1.36
CA HIS A 198 4.26 23.84 -1.85
C HIS A 198 3.88 24.56 -3.15
N LYS A 199 4.13 25.88 -3.22
CA LYS A 199 3.90 26.64 -4.45
C LYS A 199 4.83 26.22 -5.59
N ASP A 200 6.12 26.01 -5.32
CA ASP A 200 7.08 25.53 -6.32
C ASP A 200 6.71 24.15 -6.88
N MET A 201 6.12 23.27 -6.03
CA MET A 201 5.56 21.98 -6.45
C MET A 201 4.33 22.15 -7.35
N GLN A 202 3.39 23.03 -6.99
CA GLN A 202 2.22 23.34 -7.81
C GLN A 202 2.59 23.95 -9.17
N ASP A 203 3.65 24.75 -9.21
CA ASP A 203 4.19 25.35 -10.43
C ASP A 203 4.99 24.31 -11.28
N GLY A 204 5.07 23.05 -10.86
CA GLY A 204 5.77 21.97 -11.57
C GLY A 204 7.30 22.14 -11.62
N LYS A 205 7.89 22.83 -10.65
CA LYS A 205 9.35 23.01 -10.56
C LYS A 205 10.02 21.82 -9.84
N VAL A 206 9.29 21.05 -9.04
CA VAL A 206 9.78 19.90 -8.30
C VAL A 206 9.09 18.65 -8.82
N VAL A 207 9.84 17.59 -9.12
CA VAL A 207 9.30 16.35 -9.70
C VAL A 207 9.37 15.16 -8.76
N SER A 208 10.18 15.23 -7.71
CA SER A 208 10.29 14.24 -6.65
C SER A 208 10.72 14.89 -5.35
N ALA A 209 10.28 14.38 -4.21
CA ALA A 209 10.65 14.89 -2.90
C ALA A 209 10.68 13.79 -1.84
N TYR A 210 11.59 13.91 -0.86
CA TYR A 210 11.75 12.98 0.25
C TYR A 210 12.14 13.73 1.54
N ALA A 211 11.36 13.60 2.59
CA ALA A 211 11.67 14.18 3.89
C ALA A 211 12.78 13.36 4.59
N LEU A 212 13.75 14.05 5.17
CA LEU A 212 14.84 13.40 5.91
C LEU A 212 14.38 12.87 7.26
N ASP A 213 15.03 11.83 7.70
CA ASP A 213 14.92 11.23 9.02
C ASP A 213 16.30 11.24 9.74
N ARG A 214 16.45 10.41 10.75
CA ARG A 214 17.71 10.25 11.48
C ARG A 214 18.89 9.74 10.65
N HIS A 215 18.64 9.16 9.47
CA HIS A 215 19.68 8.57 8.64
C HIS A 215 20.25 9.55 7.61
N GLY A 216 19.72 10.77 7.56
CA GLY A 216 20.25 11.86 6.76
C GLY A 216 20.08 11.73 5.25
N ILE A 217 20.85 12.55 4.54
CA ILE A 217 20.79 12.69 3.08
C ILE A 217 21.16 11.37 2.39
N ALA A 218 22.19 10.68 2.88
CA ALA A 218 22.67 9.43 2.27
C ALA A 218 21.56 8.38 2.11
N ALA A 219 20.81 8.14 3.17
CA ALA A 219 19.71 7.18 3.16
C ALA A 219 18.53 7.66 2.31
N ALA A 220 18.18 8.94 2.38
CA ALA A 220 17.10 9.51 1.58
C ALA A 220 17.38 9.38 0.08
N VAL A 221 18.56 9.82 -0.37
CA VAL A 221 18.98 9.73 -1.76
C VAL A 221 19.02 8.28 -2.26
N ALA A 222 19.55 7.35 -1.44
CA ALA A 222 19.55 5.93 -1.78
C ALA A 222 18.14 5.38 -1.97
N LYS A 223 17.22 5.66 -1.05
CA LYS A 223 15.82 5.23 -1.13
C LYS A 223 15.09 5.83 -2.32
N MET A 224 15.33 7.11 -2.63
CA MET A 224 14.77 7.76 -3.83
C MET A 224 15.25 7.10 -5.12
N ALA A 225 16.50 6.63 -5.16
CA ALA A 225 17.13 6.01 -6.33
C ALA A 225 16.61 4.60 -6.63
N PHE A 226 16.32 3.79 -5.59
CA PHE A 226 16.01 2.35 -5.73
C PHE A 226 14.80 2.08 -6.64
N GLY A 227 13.74 2.88 -6.54
CA GLY A 227 12.47 2.63 -7.23
C GLY A 227 12.59 2.61 -8.75
N ASN A 228 13.48 3.41 -9.32
CA ASN A 228 13.73 3.48 -10.76
C ASN A 228 15.15 3.05 -11.15
N GLY A 229 15.98 2.64 -10.19
CA GLY A 229 17.36 2.22 -10.44
C GLY A 229 18.25 3.35 -10.96
N MET A 230 17.99 4.59 -10.53
CA MET A 230 18.74 5.76 -10.97
C MET A 230 20.04 5.89 -10.19
N GLY A 231 21.11 6.33 -10.83
CA GLY A 231 22.34 6.73 -10.16
C GLY A 231 22.28 8.15 -9.61
N VAL A 232 23.22 8.50 -8.75
CA VAL A 232 23.37 9.85 -8.20
C VAL A 232 24.85 10.21 -8.05
N LYS A 233 25.20 11.38 -8.53
CA LYS A 233 26.51 12.00 -8.30
C LYS A 233 26.35 13.12 -7.27
N ILE A 234 26.98 12.96 -6.11
CA ILE A 234 26.97 13.96 -5.03
C ILE A 234 28.05 15.01 -5.27
N GLU A 235 27.70 16.28 -5.03
CA GLU A 235 28.63 17.40 -5.16
C GLU A 235 29.81 17.28 -4.17
N HIS A 236 31.00 17.61 -4.65
CA HIS A 236 32.26 17.40 -3.92
C HIS A 236 32.42 18.29 -2.68
N ASN A 237 31.67 19.38 -2.59
CA ASN A 237 31.74 20.38 -1.53
C ASN A 237 30.74 20.12 -0.36
N LEU A 238 29.91 19.09 -0.45
CA LEU A 238 29.04 18.69 0.66
C LEU A 238 29.89 18.09 1.78
N ASP A 239 29.77 18.62 3.00
CA ASP A 239 30.49 18.06 4.16
C ASP A 239 29.98 16.62 4.43
N PRO A 240 30.87 15.62 4.54
CA PRO A 240 30.47 14.26 4.89
C PRO A 240 29.62 14.18 6.17
N ARG A 241 29.84 15.08 7.14
CA ARG A 241 29.03 15.13 8.36
C ARG A 241 27.59 15.51 8.06
N ASP A 242 27.36 16.51 7.20
CA ASP A 242 26.01 16.90 6.78
C ASP A 242 25.32 15.77 6.00
N PHE A 243 26.09 15.00 5.21
CA PHE A 243 25.56 13.89 4.42
C PHE A 243 24.95 12.75 5.26
N PHE A 244 25.50 12.51 6.45
CA PHE A 244 25.06 11.45 7.36
C PHE A 244 24.32 11.97 8.61
N ALA A 245 24.22 13.28 8.79
CA ALA A 245 23.57 13.86 9.96
C ALA A 245 22.04 13.68 9.92
N PRO A 246 21.37 13.51 11.10
CA PRO A 246 19.93 13.58 11.16
C PRO A 246 19.39 14.92 10.63
N GLY A 247 18.33 14.85 9.82
CA GLY A 247 17.72 16.00 9.17
C GLY A 247 16.20 16.11 9.34
N PHE A 248 15.68 15.88 10.53
CA PHE A 248 14.23 15.97 10.77
C PHE A 248 13.68 17.33 10.36
N GLY A 249 12.72 17.34 9.44
CA GLY A 249 12.17 18.55 8.83
C GLY A 249 12.84 18.97 7.53
N ASP A 250 14.06 18.50 7.25
CA ASP A 250 14.71 18.74 5.97
C ASP A 250 14.05 17.94 4.85
N ILE A 251 14.13 18.42 3.60
CA ILE A 251 13.56 17.73 2.43
C ILE A 251 14.59 17.73 1.29
N ILE A 252 14.80 16.56 0.68
CA ILE A 252 15.51 16.43 -0.58
C ILE A 252 14.52 16.53 -1.73
N LEU A 253 14.85 17.30 -2.74
CA LEU A 253 14.03 17.55 -3.91
C LEU A 253 14.79 17.14 -5.17
N GLU A 254 14.10 16.52 -6.11
CA GLU A 254 14.56 16.40 -7.48
C GLU A 254 13.95 17.51 -8.32
N VAL A 255 14.81 18.32 -8.96
CA VAL A 255 14.43 19.52 -9.72
C VAL A 255 15.01 19.44 -11.12
N PRO A 256 14.24 19.63 -12.19
CA PRO A 256 14.78 19.76 -13.54
C PRO A 256 15.84 20.85 -13.58
N ASP A 257 16.99 20.60 -14.21
CA ASP A 257 18.15 21.50 -14.22
C ASP A 257 17.77 22.95 -14.56
N GLY A 258 16.98 23.15 -15.60
CA GLY A 258 16.51 24.50 -16.03
C GLY A 258 15.55 25.19 -15.06
N LYS A 259 15.09 24.50 -13.98
CA LYS A 259 14.14 25.03 -12.98
C LYS A 259 14.79 25.38 -11.64
N VAL A 260 16.02 24.98 -11.40
CA VAL A 260 16.71 25.21 -10.12
C VAL A 260 16.75 26.70 -9.76
N GLY A 261 17.07 27.55 -10.68
CA GLY A 261 17.12 29.02 -10.45
C GLY A 261 15.76 29.70 -10.28
N GLU A 262 14.66 28.98 -10.51
CA GLU A 262 13.29 29.47 -10.34
C GLU A 262 12.69 29.13 -8.97
N LEU A 263 13.38 28.34 -8.14
CA LEU A 263 12.90 27.95 -6.80
C LEU A 263 12.79 29.17 -5.89
N SER A 264 11.69 29.21 -5.12
CA SER A 264 11.42 30.30 -4.18
C SER A 264 11.96 30.03 -2.77
N ILE A 265 12.37 28.78 -2.49
CA ILE A 265 12.92 28.32 -1.22
C ILE A 265 14.40 28.68 -1.06
N THR A 266 14.90 28.65 0.16
CA THR A 266 16.35 28.62 0.43
C THR A 266 16.86 27.20 0.28
N TYR A 267 17.88 26.98 -0.53
CA TYR A 267 18.33 25.62 -0.85
C TYR A 267 19.84 25.53 -1.09
N THR A 268 20.31 24.28 -1.06
CA THR A 268 21.66 23.91 -1.49
C THR A 268 21.56 22.83 -2.56
N VAL A 269 22.24 23.00 -3.70
CA VAL A 269 22.38 21.91 -4.68
C VAL A 269 23.40 20.92 -4.13
N ILE A 270 23.02 19.67 -4.02
CA ILE A 270 23.84 18.60 -3.40
C ILE A 270 24.28 17.53 -4.40
N GLY A 271 23.73 17.53 -5.60
CA GLY A 271 24.09 16.52 -6.59
C GLY A 271 23.22 16.53 -7.83
N GLU A 272 23.45 15.51 -8.64
CA GLU A 272 22.75 15.29 -9.91
C GLU A 272 22.33 13.84 -10.05
N VAL A 273 21.14 13.62 -10.61
CA VAL A 273 20.64 12.29 -10.96
C VAL A 273 21.34 11.80 -12.21
N THR A 274 21.83 10.56 -12.20
CA THR A 274 22.52 9.93 -13.34
C THR A 274 21.78 8.68 -13.83
N ALA A 275 22.12 8.20 -15.01
CA ALA A 275 21.56 6.96 -15.58
C ALA A 275 22.49 5.75 -15.44
N ASP A 276 23.65 5.92 -14.77
CA ASP A 276 24.71 4.90 -14.72
C ASP A 276 24.51 3.85 -13.61
N GLY A 277 23.48 4.01 -12.77
CA GLY A 277 23.20 3.07 -11.68
C GLY A 277 24.21 3.08 -10.54
N ASN A 278 24.95 4.19 -10.37
CA ASN A 278 25.97 4.33 -9.34
C ASN A 278 25.69 5.51 -8.40
N PHE A 279 26.05 5.36 -7.14
CA PHE A 279 26.23 6.46 -6.21
C PHE A 279 27.69 6.86 -6.19
N SER A 280 28.00 8.11 -6.51
CA SER A 280 29.36 8.63 -6.46
C SER A 280 29.48 9.85 -5.56
N TYR A 281 30.48 9.85 -4.68
CA TYR A 281 30.83 10.94 -3.78
C TYR A 281 32.36 11.03 -3.68
N GLY A 282 32.93 12.07 -4.24
CA GLY A 282 34.38 12.18 -4.40
C GLY A 282 34.94 11.03 -5.23
N ASN A 283 35.88 10.26 -4.66
CA ASN A 283 36.46 9.06 -5.29
C ASN A 283 35.74 7.76 -4.93
N THR A 284 34.71 7.83 -4.09
CA THR A 284 33.95 6.66 -3.67
C THR A 284 32.80 6.42 -4.62
N VAL A 285 32.70 5.21 -5.13
CA VAL A 285 31.61 4.77 -6.00
C VAL A 285 31.07 3.44 -5.46
N ILE A 286 29.76 3.35 -5.29
CA ILE A 286 29.04 2.10 -5.00
C ILE A 286 27.88 1.99 -5.99
N THR A 287 27.50 0.77 -6.34
CA THR A 287 26.34 0.56 -7.21
C THR A 287 25.03 0.71 -6.44
N VAL A 288 23.96 1.07 -7.16
CA VAL A 288 22.59 1.06 -6.60
C VAL A 288 22.23 -0.32 -6.08
N ASP A 289 22.63 -1.39 -6.80
CA ASP A 289 22.40 -2.78 -6.40
C ASP A 289 23.11 -3.14 -5.09
N GLU A 290 24.35 -2.69 -4.86
CA GLU A 290 25.05 -2.91 -3.60
C GLU A 290 24.34 -2.24 -2.43
N ALA A 291 23.91 -0.98 -2.60
CA ALA A 291 23.17 -0.24 -1.58
C ALA A 291 21.80 -0.87 -1.30
N GLU A 292 21.09 -1.30 -2.34
CA GLU A 292 19.80 -1.99 -2.25
C GLU A 292 19.93 -3.33 -1.49
N ASN A 293 20.94 -4.12 -1.83
CA ASN A 293 21.20 -5.40 -1.15
C ASN A 293 21.55 -5.20 0.33
N ALA A 294 22.33 -4.17 0.67
CA ALA A 294 22.62 -3.82 2.05
C ALA A 294 21.34 -3.42 2.81
N TRP A 295 20.47 -2.63 2.19
CA TRP A 295 19.18 -2.22 2.77
C TRP A 295 18.21 -3.40 2.97
N LYS A 296 18.05 -4.26 1.98
CA LYS A 296 17.21 -5.48 2.06
C LYS A 296 17.76 -6.47 3.08
N GLY A 297 19.08 -6.65 3.08
CA GLY A 297 19.77 -7.67 3.87
C GLY A 297 19.57 -7.56 5.38
N THR A 298 19.27 -6.38 5.90
CA THR A 298 19.10 -6.14 7.35
C THR A 298 18.07 -7.07 8.00
N LEU A 299 16.92 -7.30 7.36
CA LEU A 299 15.84 -8.15 7.89
C LEU A 299 15.59 -9.41 7.04
N GLU A 300 16.41 -9.68 6.02
CA GLU A 300 16.18 -10.78 5.06
C GLU A 300 16.12 -12.16 5.73
N LYS A 301 16.86 -12.35 6.84
CA LYS A 301 16.85 -13.61 7.60
C LYS A 301 15.52 -13.90 8.29
N VAL A 302 14.76 -12.85 8.63
CA VAL A 302 13.48 -12.95 9.37
C VAL A 302 12.31 -12.72 8.43
N PHE A 303 12.40 -11.70 7.58
CA PHE A 303 11.37 -11.31 6.62
C PHE A 303 11.93 -11.36 5.20
N LYS A 304 11.96 -12.55 4.63
CA LYS A 304 12.51 -12.80 3.29
C LYS A 304 11.79 -11.95 2.23
N THR A 305 12.56 -11.41 1.29
CA THR A 305 12.03 -10.66 0.12
C THR A 305 11.94 -11.52 -1.14
N VAL A 306 12.65 -12.65 -1.16
CA VAL A 306 12.66 -13.60 -2.26
C VAL A 306 12.45 -15.02 -1.73
N SER A 307 11.78 -15.85 -2.50
CA SER A 307 11.69 -17.29 -2.27
C SER A 307 13.02 -17.99 -2.62
N SER A 308 13.08 -19.30 -2.54
CA SER A 308 14.30 -20.05 -2.83
C SER A 308 14.73 -19.94 -4.30
N GLU A 309 15.99 -20.27 -4.62
CA GLU A 309 16.57 -20.16 -5.97
C GLU A 309 15.79 -20.93 -7.06
N ASN A 310 15.05 -21.96 -6.70
CA ASN A 310 14.26 -22.76 -7.65
C ASN A 310 13.11 -21.98 -8.31
N ASP A 311 12.70 -20.83 -7.76
CA ASP A 311 11.62 -20.03 -8.35
C ASP A 311 12.10 -19.12 -9.50
N LYS A 312 13.40 -18.94 -9.67
CA LYS A 312 13.96 -18.17 -10.80
C LYS A 312 13.74 -18.86 -12.15
N GLU A 313 13.71 -20.19 -12.18
CA GLU A 313 13.46 -20.97 -13.41
C GLU A 313 12.00 -20.84 -13.91
N ALA A 314 11.06 -20.44 -13.06
CA ALA A 314 9.67 -20.26 -13.47
C ALA A 314 9.44 -18.98 -14.27
N ALA A 315 10.33 -18.01 -14.21
CA ALA A 315 10.18 -16.69 -14.84
C ALA A 315 10.48 -16.68 -16.36
N ASP A 316 11.15 -17.71 -16.88
CA ASP A 316 11.69 -17.76 -18.26
C ASP A 316 10.92 -18.73 -19.18
N ARG A 317 9.64 -18.96 -18.90
CA ARG A 317 8.81 -19.83 -19.75
C ARG A 317 8.34 -19.06 -20.98
N ASP A 318 8.65 -19.61 -22.16
CA ASP A 318 8.03 -19.19 -23.42
C ASP A 318 6.49 -19.30 -23.31
N GLU A 319 5.84 -18.17 -23.12
CA GLU A 319 4.40 -18.11 -22.90
C GLU A 319 3.64 -18.21 -24.21
N LYS A 320 3.02 -19.35 -24.43
CA LYS A 320 2.13 -19.55 -25.57
C LYS A 320 0.87 -18.68 -25.44
N LEU A 321 0.59 -17.88 -26.45
CA LEU A 321 -0.64 -17.08 -26.53
C LEU A 321 -1.77 -17.89 -27.18
N TYR A 322 -2.93 -17.91 -26.52
CA TYR A 322 -4.11 -18.64 -26.99
C TYR A 322 -5.17 -17.65 -27.47
N ARG A 323 -5.33 -17.57 -28.79
CA ARG A 323 -6.31 -16.68 -29.41
C ARG A 323 -7.66 -17.40 -29.57
N ALA A 324 -8.76 -16.69 -29.28
CA ALA A 324 -10.08 -17.12 -29.66
C ALA A 324 -10.30 -16.91 -31.18
N ASP A 325 -10.94 -17.87 -31.84
CA ASP A 325 -11.23 -17.79 -33.29
C ASP A 325 -12.31 -16.77 -33.60
N SER A 326 -13.22 -16.52 -32.67
CA SER A 326 -14.31 -15.56 -32.78
C SER A 326 -14.68 -14.97 -31.42
N ILE A 327 -15.36 -13.82 -31.43
CA ILE A 327 -15.97 -13.25 -30.25
C ILE A 327 -17.18 -14.08 -29.87
N TYR A 328 -17.22 -14.61 -28.67
CA TYR A 328 -18.36 -15.33 -28.16
C TYR A 328 -19.53 -14.38 -27.90
N VAL A 329 -20.70 -14.73 -28.39
CA VAL A 329 -21.92 -13.97 -28.14
C VAL A 329 -22.91 -14.87 -27.41
N CYS A 330 -23.34 -14.43 -26.22
CA CYS A 330 -24.34 -15.17 -25.43
C CYS A 330 -25.60 -15.48 -26.24
N LYS A 331 -26.05 -16.72 -26.20
CA LYS A 331 -27.24 -17.20 -26.89
C LYS A 331 -28.51 -16.66 -26.23
N ASN A 332 -28.51 -16.59 -24.89
CA ASN A 332 -29.65 -16.17 -24.08
C ASN A 332 -29.50 -14.70 -23.66
N LYS A 333 -29.88 -13.79 -24.54
CA LYS A 333 -29.72 -12.34 -24.27
C LYS A 333 -30.80 -11.85 -23.31
N VAL A 334 -30.38 -11.10 -22.30
CA VAL A 334 -31.21 -10.40 -21.31
C VAL A 334 -30.91 -8.91 -21.36
N ALA A 335 -31.86 -8.07 -21.01
CA ALA A 335 -31.67 -6.62 -21.01
C ALA A 335 -30.68 -6.19 -19.96
N LYS A 336 -30.77 -6.78 -18.76
CA LYS A 336 -29.83 -6.62 -17.64
C LYS A 336 -29.48 -7.99 -17.08
N PRO A 337 -28.19 -8.42 -17.14
CA PRO A 337 -27.80 -9.66 -16.51
C PRO A 337 -27.93 -9.56 -15.00
N ARG A 338 -28.45 -10.62 -14.39
CA ARG A 338 -28.51 -10.77 -12.95
C ARG A 338 -27.29 -11.54 -12.46
N VAL A 339 -26.63 -10.99 -11.44
CA VAL A 339 -25.45 -11.58 -10.80
C VAL A 339 -25.82 -12.05 -9.41
N PHE A 340 -25.70 -13.33 -9.15
CA PHE A 340 -25.84 -13.90 -7.82
C PHE A 340 -24.48 -13.87 -7.10
N ILE A 341 -24.46 -13.33 -5.89
CA ILE A 341 -23.26 -13.29 -5.02
C ILE A 341 -23.57 -14.06 -3.72
N PRO A 342 -23.06 -15.30 -3.58
CA PRO A 342 -23.17 -16.06 -2.32
C PRO A 342 -22.27 -15.49 -1.25
N VAL A 343 -22.79 -15.30 -0.05
CA VAL A 343 -22.05 -14.79 1.12
C VAL A 343 -22.08 -15.81 2.24
N PHE A 344 -20.92 -16.11 2.79
CA PHE A 344 -20.73 -17.01 3.94
C PHE A 344 -20.07 -16.26 5.10
N PRO A 345 -20.11 -16.79 6.32
CA PRO A 345 -19.33 -16.24 7.42
C PRO A 345 -17.86 -16.06 7.04
N GLY A 346 -17.33 -14.84 7.21
CA GLY A 346 -15.97 -14.48 6.80
C GLY A 346 -15.83 -13.94 5.38
N THR A 347 -16.89 -13.92 4.56
CA THR A 347 -16.90 -13.17 3.28
C THR A 347 -16.98 -11.67 3.59
N ASN A 348 -16.21 -10.84 2.89
CA ASN A 348 -16.20 -9.39 3.12
C ASN A 348 -15.96 -8.54 1.85
N CYS A 349 -15.90 -9.15 0.68
CA CYS A 349 -15.72 -8.45 -0.61
C CYS A 349 -17.00 -8.37 -1.45
N GLU A 350 -18.16 -8.73 -0.91
CA GLU A 350 -19.45 -8.69 -1.60
C GLU A 350 -19.87 -7.28 -1.98
N TYR A 351 -19.59 -6.29 -1.15
CA TYR A 351 -19.93 -4.88 -1.42
C TYR A 351 -19.16 -4.31 -2.62
N ASP A 352 -17.86 -4.58 -2.71
CA ASP A 352 -17.03 -4.11 -3.81
C ASP A 352 -17.37 -4.85 -5.11
N SER A 353 -17.64 -6.15 -5.02
CA SER A 353 -18.12 -6.97 -6.14
C SER A 353 -19.47 -6.47 -6.65
N THR A 354 -20.42 -6.20 -5.75
CA THR A 354 -21.73 -5.62 -6.08
C THR A 354 -21.56 -4.32 -6.86
N ARG A 355 -20.79 -3.36 -6.34
CA ARG A 355 -20.55 -2.08 -7.00
C ARG A 355 -19.91 -2.24 -8.38
N ALA A 356 -18.99 -3.18 -8.55
CA ALA A 356 -18.35 -3.42 -9.84
C ALA A 356 -19.34 -3.90 -10.90
N PHE A 357 -20.20 -4.84 -10.55
CA PHE A 357 -21.22 -5.37 -11.47
C PHE A 357 -22.34 -4.36 -11.75
N GLU A 358 -22.80 -3.60 -10.76
CA GLU A 358 -23.78 -2.52 -10.94
C GLU A 358 -23.24 -1.42 -11.87
N ARG A 359 -21.98 -1.01 -11.71
CA ARG A 359 -21.32 -0.07 -12.62
C ARG A 359 -21.21 -0.58 -14.06
N ALA A 360 -21.14 -1.91 -14.23
CA ALA A 360 -21.19 -2.55 -15.54
C ALA A 360 -22.62 -2.70 -16.10
N GLY A 361 -23.65 -2.31 -15.34
CA GLY A 361 -25.05 -2.33 -15.77
C GLY A 361 -25.81 -3.59 -15.40
N ALA A 362 -25.28 -4.45 -14.55
CA ALA A 362 -25.95 -5.65 -14.05
C ALA A 362 -26.89 -5.35 -12.87
N GLU A 363 -27.82 -6.26 -12.61
CA GLU A 363 -28.57 -6.35 -11.36
C GLU A 363 -27.89 -7.36 -10.45
N VAL A 364 -27.65 -6.99 -9.18
CA VAL A 364 -26.94 -7.85 -8.23
C VAL A 364 -27.87 -8.37 -7.16
N ASP A 365 -27.83 -9.67 -6.91
CA ASP A 365 -28.59 -10.37 -5.88
C ASP A 365 -27.63 -11.03 -4.88
N VAL A 366 -27.45 -10.39 -3.72
CA VAL A 366 -26.59 -10.88 -2.64
C VAL A 366 -27.42 -11.70 -1.66
N LYS A 367 -27.02 -12.95 -1.41
CA LYS A 367 -27.68 -13.83 -0.43
C LYS A 367 -26.69 -14.37 0.60
N VAL A 368 -27.09 -14.30 1.85
CA VAL A 368 -26.31 -14.83 2.98
C VAL A 368 -26.73 -16.27 3.26
N PHE A 369 -25.75 -17.16 3.32
CA PHE A 369 -25.95 -18.54 3.76
C PHE A 369 -25.95 -18.57 5.30
N LYS A 370 -27.07 -18.89 5.89
CA LYS A 370 -27.24 -19.08 7.33
C LYS A 370 -26.90 -20.51 7.71
N ASN A 371 -26.20 -20.72 8.81
CA ASN A 371 -25.72 -22.03 9.24
C ASN A 371 -25.84 -22.27 10.76
N LEU A 372 -26.70 -21.53 11.47
CA LEU A 372 -26.84 -21.64 12.90
C LEU A 372 -27.70 -22.88 13.28
N THR A 373 -28.70 -23.21 12.46
CA THR A 373 -29.60 -24.35 12.68
C THR A 373 -29.71 -25.19 11.41
N ALA A 374 -30.24 -26.41 11.53
CA ALA A 374 -30.52 -27.30 10.39
C ALA A 374 -31.57 -26.66 9.45
N GLU A 375 -32.54 -25.94 10.00
CA GLU A 375 -33.55 -25.19 9.25
C GLU A 375 -32.94 -24.06 8.45
N ASP A 376 -32.05 -23.25 9.07
CA ASP A 376 -31.31 -22.21 8.39
C ASP A 376 -30.52 -22.72 7.17
N ILE A 377 -29.89 -23.90 7.32
CA ILE A 377 -29.15 -24.55 6.23
C ILE A 377 -30.10 -24.95 5.10
N HIS A 378 -31.22 -25.58 5.44
CA HIS A 378 -32.23 -25.98 4.46
C HIS A 378 -32.77 -24.77 3.68
N ASP A 379 -33.19 -23.73 4.37
CA ASP A 379 -33.73 -22.51 3.80
C ASP A 379 -32.65 -21.79 2.92
N SER A 380 -31.40 -21.81 3.36
CA SER A 380 -30.30 -21.22 2.60
C SER A 380 -30.01 -21.99 1.30
N VAL A 381 -30.11 -23.32 1.32
CA VAL A 381 -29.96 -24.13 0.10
C VAL A 381 -31.07 -23.82 -0.91
N GLU A 382 -32.34 -23.75 -0.47
CA GLU A 382 -33.43 -23.36 -1.35
C GLU A 382 -33.34 -21.93 -1.89
N LEU A 383 -32.88 -21.00 -1.02
CA LEU A 383 -32.64 -19.61 -1.40
C LEU A 383 -31.56 -19.51 -2.47
N PHE A 384 -30.46 -20.25 -2.33
CA PHE A 384 -29.35 -20.26 -3.28
C PHE A 384 -29.78 -20.91 -4.60
N GLU A 385 -30.42 -22.08 -4.57
CA GLU A 385 -30.97 -22.73 -5.75
C GLU A 385 -31.82 -21.75 -6.58
N LYS A 386 -32.80 -21.11 -5.93
CA LYS A 386 -33.68 -20.12 -6.57
C LYS A 386 -32.91 -18.90 -7.12
N ALA A 387 -31.92 -18.39 -6.39
CA ALA A 387 -31.11 -17.25 -6.84
C ALA A 387 -30.27 -17.63 -8.07
N ILE A 388 -29.68 -18.83 -8.09
CA ILE A 388 -28.90 -19.34 -9.23
C ILE A 388 -29.79 -19.53 -10.45
N ASP A 389 -31.00 -20.07 -10.28
CA ASP A 389 -31.96 -20.26 -11.39
C ASP A 389 -32.37 -18.95 -12.06
N GLN A 390 -32.33 -17.83 -11.35
CA GLN A 390 -32.66 -16.51 -11.88
C GLN A 390 -31.43 -15.75 -12.41
N ALA A 391 -30.21 -16.20 -12.06
CA ALA A 391 -28.97 -15.51 -12.43
C ALA A 391 -28.45 -15.90 -13.81
N GLN A 392 -27.67 -15.01 -14.43
CA GLN A 392 -26.85 -15.28 -15.61
C GLN A 392 -25.36 -15.38 -15.23
N ILE A 393 -25.00 -14.88 -14.07
CA ILE A 393 -23.63 -14.87 -13.58
C ILE A 393 -23.63 -15.27 -12.10
N ILE A 394 -22.67 -16.11 -11.69
CA ILE A 394 -22.34 -16.36 -10.29
C ILE A 394 -20.99 -15.70 -10.03
N MET A 395 -20.93 -14.82 -9.02
CA MET A 395 -19.70 -14.21 -8.54
C MET A 395 -19.32 -14.78 -7.16
N PHE A 396 -18.21 -15.50 -7.09
CA PHE A 396 -17.64 -15.99 -5.85
C PHE A 396 -16.70 -14.90 -5.30
N PRO A 397 -17.09 -14.17 -4.24
CA PRO A 397 -16.30 -13.05 -3.73
C PRO A 397 -15.09 -13.51 -2.93
N GLY A 398 -14.18 -12.58 -2.70
CA GLY A 398 -13.06 -12.77 -1.80
C GLY A 398 -13.46 -12.68 -0.32
N GLY A 399 -12.47 -12.75 0.53
CA GLY A 399 -12.57 -12.74 1.99
C GLY A 399 -11.96 -13.99 2.59
N PHE A 400 -12.46 -14.41 3.75
CA PHE A 400 -11.86 -15.47 4.56
C PHE A 400 -12.90 -16.52 4.98
N SER A 401 -13.73 -16.98 4.05
CA SER A 401 -14.79 -17.94 4.38
C SER A 401 -14.23 -19.23 4.98
N ALA A 402 -14.50 -19.46 6.26
CA ALA A 402 -14.00 -20.56 7.10
C ALA A 402 -12.49 -20.55 7.38
N GLY A 403 -11.80 -19.40 7.23
CA GLY A 403 -10.38 -19.26 7.50
C GLY A 403 -9.53 -19.14 6.24
N ASP A 404 -8.26 -18.86 6.43
CA ASP A 404 -7.30 -18.53 5.36
C ASP A 404 -6.13 -19.55 5.25
N GLU A 405 -6.14 -20.58 6.07
CA GLU A 405 -5.20 -21.70 5.89
C GLU A 405 -5.59 -22.53 4.67
N PRO A 406 -4.63 -23.14 3.98
CA PRO A 406 -4.87 -23.92 2.75
C PRO A 406 -5.99 -24.95 2.87
N ASP A 407 -6.08 -25.64 4.01
CA ASP A 407 -7.15 -26.61 4.26
C ASP A 407 -8.51 -25.96 4.51
N GLY A 408 -8.53 -24.74 5.05
CA GLY A 408 -9.72 -23.96 5.38
C GLY A 408 -10.19 -23.04 4.26
N SER A 409 -9.31 -22.63 3.35
CA SER A 409 -9.62 -21.69 2.29
C SER A 409 -10.83 -22.11 1.46
N ALA A 410 -11.82 -21.21 1.37
CA ALA A 410 -13.06 -21.44 0.65
C ALA A 410 -13.89 -22.67 1.10
N LYS A 411 -13.68 -23.16 2.33
CA LYS A 411 -14.32 -24.40 2.83
C LYS A 411 -15.84 -24.31 2.83
N PHE A 412 -16.42 -23.19 3.24
CA PHE A 412 -17.87 -23.02 3.20
C PHE A 412 -18.42 -23.08 1.77
N PHE A 413 -17.78 -22.39 0.82
CA PHE A 413 -18.14 -22.49 -0.60
C PHE A 413 -18.07 -23.94 -1.09
N ALA A 414 -16.92 -24.58 -0.86
CA ALA A 414 -16.69 -25.94 -1.31
C ALA A 414 -17.74 -26.93 -0.73
N THR A 415 -18.11 -26.78 0.53
CA THR A 415 -19.11 -27.66 1.18
C THR A 415 -20.52 -27.37 0.69
N ALA A 416 -20.95 -26.10 0.67
CA ALA A 416 -22.32 -25.74 0.31
C ALA A 416 -22.62 -26.05 -1.17
N PHE A 417 -21.66 -25.79 -2.08
CA PHE A 417 -21.84 -26.02 -3.52
C PHE A 417 -21.72 -27.50 -3.93
N GLN A 418 -21.31 -28.39 -3.02
CA GLN A 418 -21.45 -29.84 -3.20
C GLN A 418 -22.89 -30.35 -2.89
N ASN A 419 -23.75 -29.54 -2.27
CA ASN A 419 -25.15 -29.88 -2.10
C ASN A 419 -25.80 -30.15 -3.47
N ALA A 420 -26.57 -31.25 -3.58
CA ALA A 420 -27.11 -31.72 -4.85
C ALA A 420 -27.95 -30.65 -5.60
N LYS A 421 -28.81 -29.91 -4.89
CA LYS A 421 -29.67 -28.88 -5.45
C LYS A 421 -28.84 -27.70 -6.00
N ILE A 422 -27.92 -27.19 -5.19
CA ILE A 422 -27.05 -26.05 -5.58
C ILE A 422 -26.15 -26.47 -6.75
N LYS A 423 -25.52 -27.65 -6.66
CA LYS A 423 -24.68 -28.20 -7.73
C LYS A 423 -25.45 -28.31 -9.03
N GLU A 424 -26.65 -28.90 -9.02
CA GLU A 424 -27.50 -29.04 -10.22
C GLU A 424 -27.83 -27.67 -10.82
N ALA A 425 -28.23 -26.70 -10.01
CA ALA A 425 -28.55 -25.33 -10.46
C ALA A 425 -27.34 -24.66 -11.12
N VAL A 426 -26.15 -24.79 -10.53
CA VAL A 426 -24.89 -24.24 -11.11
C VAL A 426 -24.57 -24.91 -12.43
N MET A 427 -24.66 -26.24 -12.52
CA MET A 427 -24.36 -26.97 -13.74
C MET A 427 -25.36 -26.67 -14.87
N LYS A 428 -26.64 -26.48 -14.55
CA LYS A 428 -27.64 -25.99 -15.50
C LYS A 428 -27.33 -24.56 -15.98
N LEU A 429 -26.93 -23.67 -15.06
CA LEU A 429 -26.56 -22.31 -15.45
C LEU A 429 -25.42 -22.32 -16.46
N ILE A 430 -24.36 -23.08 -16.21
CA ILE A 430 -23.16 -23.09 -17.06
C ILE A 430 -23.39 -23.84 -18.37
N ASN A 431 -23.96 -25.05 -18.32
CA ASN A 431 -24.05 -25.94 -19.48
C ASN A 431 -25.27 -25.70 -20.37
N GLU A 432 -26.40 -25.30 -19.78
CA GLU A 432 -27.67 -25.21 -20.53
C GLU A 432 -28.10 -23.76 -20.76
N ARG A 433 -27.87 -22.86 -19.78
CA ARG A 433 -28.32 -21.47 -19.87
C ARG A 433 -27.24 -20.49 -20.33
N ASP A 434 -26.05 -20.99 -20.67
CA ASP A 434 -24.95 -20.19 -21.19
C ASP A 434 -24.45 -19.11 -20.20
N GLY A 435 -24.49 -19.43 -18.92
CA GLY A 435 -24.12 -18.54 -17.84
C GLY A 435 -22.62 -18.51 -17.58
N LEU A 436 -22.19 -17.58 -16.75
CA LEU A 436 -20.79 -17.37 -16.40
C LEU A 436 -20.55 -17.53 -14.89
N ALA A 437 -19.34 -17.95 -14.54
CA ALA A 437 -18.83 -17.92 -13.18
C ALA A 437 -17.56 -17.05 -13.12
N LEU A 438 -17.41 -16.27 -12.05
CA LEU A 438 -16.20 -15.50 -11.73
C LEU A 438 -15.84 -15.75 -10.26
N GLY A 439 -14.57 -15.98 -9.97
CA GLY A 439 -14.06 -16.10 -8.62
C GLY A 439 -12.84 -15.23 -8.42
N ILE A 440 -12.82 -14.45 -7.34
CA ILE A 440 -11.71 -13.57 -6.99
C ILE A 440 -11.17 -13.96 -5.62
N CYS A 441 -9.84 -14.09 -5.49
CA CYS A 441 -9.14 -14.38 -4.24
C CYS A 441 -9.67 -15.68 -3.60
N ASN A 442 -10.31 -15.64 -2.44
CA ASN A 442 -10.95 -16.80 -1.81
C ASN A 442 -12.03 -17.45 -2.72
N GLY A 443 -12.73 -16.66 -3.53
CA GLY A 443 -13.65 -17.17 -4.53
C GLY A 443 -12.96 -17.93 -5.68
N PHE A 444 -11.74 -17.54 -6.07
CA PHE A 444 -10.94 -18.31 -7.02
C PHE A 444 -10.49 -19.64 -6.41
N GLN A 445 -10.07 -19.64 -5.13
CA GLN A 445 -9.78 -20.87 -4.41
C GLN A 445 -11.00 -21.81 -4.39
N ALA A 446 -12.22 -21.25 -4.23
CA ALA A 446 -13.46 -22.01 -4.31
C ALA A 446 -13.67 -22.66 -5.68
N LEU A 447 -13.46 -21.92 -6.76
CA LEU A 447 -13.59 -22.44 -8.15
C LEU A 447 -12.60 -23.58 -8.42
N ILE A 448 -11.38 -23.50 -7.89
CA ILE A 448 -10.38 -24.56 -7.99
C ILE A 448 -10.84 -25.81 -7.18
N LYS A 449 -11.21 -25.62 -5.92
CA LYS A 449 -11.65 -26.73 -5.04
C LYS A 449 -12.93 -27.42 -5.52
N LEU A 450 -13.84 -26.68 -6.11
CA LEU A 450 -15.06 -27.23 -6.70
C LEU A 450 -14.81 -28.01 -7.99
N GLY A 451 -13.69 -27.78 -8.68
CA GLY A 451 -13.39 -28.37 -9.98
C GLY A 451 -13.87 -27.54 -11.17
N LEU A 452 -14.56 -26.42 -10.94
CA LEU A 452 -15.12 -25.57 -11.99
C LEU A 452 -14.04 -25.00 -12.93
N VAL A 453 -12.92 -24.55 -12.39
CA VAL A 453 -11.80 -24.04 -13.24
C VAL A 453 -10.99 -25.19 -13.83
N PRO A 454 -10.56 -26.22 -13.09
CA PRO A 454 -9.76 -27.31 -13.68
C PRO A 454 -10.52 -28.18 -14.67
N TYR A 455 -11.82 -28.45 -14.43
CA TYR A 455 -12.56 -29.49 -15.14
C TYR A 455 -13.85 -28.99 -15.82
N GLY A 456 -14.31 -27.78 -15.51
CA GLY A 456 -15.56 -27.23 -16.02
C GLY A 456 -16.81 -27.79 -15.35
N GLU A 457 -16.65 -28.54 -14.27
CA GLU A 457 -17.78 -29.16 -13.51
C GLU A 457 -17.51 -29.19 -12.03
N ILE A 458 -18.57 -29.19 -11.23
CA ILE A 458 -18.46 -29.41 -9.78
C ILE A 458 -18.23 -30.90 -9.54
N CYS A 459 -17.03 -31.25 -9.11
CA CYS A 459 -16.64 -32.64 -8.80
C CYS A 459 -15.91 -32.70 -7.45
N GLY A 460 -15.74 -33.93 -6.92
CA GLY A 460 -14.94 -34.15 -5.71
C GLY A 460 -13.44 -33.99 -6.00
N GLN A 461 -12.69 -33.49 -5.06
CA GLN A 461 -11.23 -33.42 -5.13
C GLN A 461 -10.61 -34.83 -5.07
N LYS A 462 -9.61 -35.08 -5.89
CA LYS A 462 -8.77 -36.29 -5.91
C LYS A 462 -7.38 -35.93 -5.40
N ALA A 463 -6.54 -36.93 -5.13
CA ALA A 463 -5.19 -36.72 -4.63
C ALA A 463 -4.29 -35.89 -5.60
N ASP A 464 -4.58 -35.97 -6.89
CA ASP A 464 -3.88 -35.27 -7.97
C ASP A 464 -4.61 -34.01 -8.47
N SER A 465 -5.73 -33.63 -7.83
CA SER A 465 -6.46 -32.40 -8.19
C SER A 465 -5.64 -31.15 -7.91
N PRO A 466 -5.64 -30.16 -8.82
CA PRO A 466 -4.99 -28.89 -8.58
C PRO A 466 -5.55 -28.23 -7.32
N THR A 467 -4.68 -27.57 -6.56
CA THR A 467 -5.07 -26.77 -5.40
C THR A 467 -4.15 -25.54 -5.28
N LEU A 468 -4.66 -24.51 -4.60
CA LEU A 468 -3.86 -23.39 -4.14
C LEU A 468 -3.44 -23.67 -2.69
N THR A 469 -2.17 -23.48 -2.41
CA THR A 469 -1.59 -23.78 -1.10
C THR A 469 -0.69 -22.61 -0.64
N PHE A 470 0.17 -22.84 0.35
CA PHE A 470 1.07 -21.82 0.89
C PHE A 470 1.96 -21.18 -0.18
N ASN A 471 2.21 -19.89 -0.04
CA ASN A 471 3.24 -19.23 -0.82
C ASN A 471 4.60 -19.89 -0.59
N THR A 472 5.39 -20.06 -1.64
CA THR A 472 6.75 -20.66 -1.56
C THR A 472 7.67 -19.87 -0.65
N ILE A 473 7.46 -18.55 -0.52
CA ILE A 473 8.19 -17.69 0.42
C ILE A 473 7.82 -17.94 1.90
N GLY A 474 6.74 -18.68 2.18
CA GLY A 474 6.31 -19.05 3.54
C GLY A 474 5.65 -17.92 4.32
N ARG A 475 5.16 -16.86 3.68
CA ARG A 475 4.44 -15.76 4.31
C ARG A 475 3.43 -15.11 3.38
N HIS A 476 2.56 -14.30 3.95
CA HIS A 476 1.68 -13.40 3.20
C HIS A 476 2.48 -12.41 2.34
N ILE A 477 1.97 -12.11 1.15
CA ILE A 477 2.55 -11.13 0.22
C ILE A 477 1.48 -10.12 -0.18
N SER A 478 1.76 -8.84 0.08
CA SER A 478 0.97 -7.71 -0.41
C SER A 478 1.85 -6.79 -1.25
N LYS A 479 1.60 -6.76 -2.56
CA LYS A 479 2.35 -5.91 -3.51
C LYS A 479 1.61 -5.76 -4.84
N MET A 480 2.07 -4.84 -5.68
CA MET A 480 1.66 -4.78 -7.08
C MET A 480 2.31 -5.91 -7.87
N VAL A 481 1.51 -6.63 -8.66
CA VAL A 481 1.98 -7.70 -9.54
C VAL A 481 1.61 -7.41 -10.99
N TYR A 482 2.47 -7.83 -11.90
CA TYR A 482 2.19 -7.73 -13.32
C TYR A 482 1.55 -9.02 -13.82
N THR A 483 0.38 -8.89 -14.46
CA THR A 483 -0.36 -10.00 -15.07
C THR A 483 -0.39 -9.81 -16.56
N LYS A 484 -0.17 -10.89 -17.32
CA LYS A 484 -0.19 -10.89 -18.78
C LYS A 484 -1.40 -11.68 -19.28
N VAL A 485 -2.14 -11.11 -20.23
CA VAL A 485 -3.25 -11.80 -20.88
C VAL A 485 -2.70 -12.81 -21.87
N VAL A 486 -2.60 -14.07 -21.49
CA VAL A 486 -2.10 -15.16 -22.35
C VAL A 486 -3.19 -15.86 -23.14
N SER A 487 -4.47 -15.61 -22.79
CA SER A 487 -5.63 -16.18 -23.48
C SER A 487 -6.79 -15.21 -23.47
N ASN A 488 -7.45 -15.04 -24.61
CA ASN A 488 -8.73 -14.32 -24.73
C ASN A 488 -9.91 -15.24 -25.13
N LYS A 489 -9.76 -16.54 -24.88
CA LYS A 489 -10.82 -17.54 -25.13
C LYS A 489 -12.00 -17.39 -24.18
N SER A 490 -11.75 -17.00 -22.94
CA SER A 490 -12.82 -16.74 -21.96
C SER A 490 -13.64 -15.51 -22.35
N PRO A 491 -14.98 -15.54 -22.26
CA PRO A 491 -15.83 -14.37 -22.43
C PRO A 491 -15.43 -13.16 -21.58
N TRP A 492 -14.87 -13.39 -20.40
CA TRP A 492 -14.35 -12.34 -19.50
C TRP A 492 -13.20 -11.54 -20.09
N LEU A 493 -12.40 -12.13 -20.98
CA LEU A 493 -11.17 -11.54 -21.53
C LEU A 493 -11.23 -11.22 -23.01
N GLN A 494 -12.37 -11.38 -23.67
CA GLN A 494 -12.50 -11.19 -25.13
C GLN A 494 -12.14 -9.77 -25.60
N LYS A 495 -12.37 -8.75 -24.78
CA LYS A 495 -12.02 -7.36 -25.08
C LYS A 495 -10.64 -6.97 -24.58
N ALA A 496 -9.96 -7.85 -23.84
CA ALA A 496 -8.60 -7.60 -23.40
C ALA A 496 -7.61 -7.80 -24.54
N GLN A 497 -6.56 -6.99 -24.56
CA GLN A 497 -5.48 -7.13 -25.54
C GLN A 497 -4.68 -8.40 -25.23
N LEU A 498 -4.67 -9.35 -26.17
CA LEU A 498 -3.85 -10.57 -26.03
C LEU A 498 -2.37 -10.20 -26.00
N GLY A 499 -1.63 -10.68 -25.00
CA GLY A 499 -0.26 -10.28 -24.71
C GLY A 499 -0.14 -8.98 -23.90
N GLY A 500 -1.26 -8.28 -23.64
CA GLY A 500 -1.28 -7.07 -22.80
C GLY A 500 -0.87 -7.37 -21.37
N VAL A 501 -0.08 -6.46 -20.78
CA VAL A 501 0.41 -6.56 -19.39
C VAL A 501 -0.27 -5.50 -18.53
N TYR A 502 -0.79 -5.91 -17.40
CA TYR A 502 -1.52 -5.07 -16.46
C TYR A 502 -0.90 -5.18 -15.07
N CYS A 503 -0.82 -4.06 -14.35
CA CYS A 503 -0.33 -4.02 -12.99
C CYS A 503 -1.53 -4.02 -12.03
N ASN A 504 -1.61 -5.02 -11.15
CA ASN A 504 -2.72 -5.21 -10.23
C ASN A 504 -2.22 -5.37 -8.79
N PRO A 505 -2.95 -4.88 -7.78
CA PRO A 505 -2.64 -5.19 -6.39
C PRO A 505 -2.98 -6.65 -6.10
N ALA A 506 -2.07 -7.33 -5.41
CA ALA A 506 -2.28 -8.66 -4.87
C ALA A 506 -2.02 -8.65 -3.37
N SER A 507 -2.87 -9.32 -2.60
CA SER A 507 -2.76 -9.50 -1.16
C SER A 507 -3.16 -10.94 -0.84
N HIS A 508 -2.15 -11.79 -0.71
CA HIS A 508 -2.31 -13.25 -0.59
C HIS A 508 -1.25 -13.89 0.30
#